data_c2847cc1f6a6dd501e040842774bbdfd
#
_entry.id   c2847cc1f6a6dd501e040842774bbdfd
#
_cell.length_a   1.000
_cell.length_b   1.000
_cell.length_c   1.000
_cell.angle_alpha   90.00
_cell.angle_beta   90.00
_cell.angle_gamma   90.00
#
_symmetry.space_group_name_H-M   'P 1'
#
loop_
_entity.id
_entity.type
_entity.pdbx_description
1 polymer ?
#
loop_
_entity_poly.entity_id
_entity_poly.type
_entity_poly.pdbx_seq_one_letter_code
_entity_poly.pdbx_strand_id
1 'polypeptide(L)'
;MVRRGAGGFLALLTLVLLAVPVGTALWGADKTASYYENRTLAEKPALTWAGLWDGSFGAAAESWFSDHFPGRLTLLKADTALQMRLRPVVNGAVLGGEVLLPFRDYGQWSPSAQAEAAAERGRAFGALNDYVRAEGGTFLFVGLPEQRTYFAEQYPAYLNSCAEETASASALFRQALTERDVPFLDMGEVYDVQGHSRENYSAVDHHYTFWGAWSAYRAVMERLNALGCGLTPLTWEELDVQQLPNPCVGSRNRKLYNLWPNEERMYIGVQKDPVAYTRWDNGSPSETPLYVLPATAAEPVTYGMYMGGDYGETILKTDRPGLGRLLIFGDSFTNALEPLLYTSFDETRSLDLRHYQGGSLKDYIADYQPDVVVCVLNDSFYYTTTGNGAVWEEP
;
A
#
# COMPACT_ATOMS: atom_id res chain seq x y z
N MET A 1 43.77 -40.89 3.25
CA MET A 1 43.47 -39.69 2.40
C MET A 1 42.39 -38.78 2.99
N VAL A 2 41.36 -39.28 3.64
CA VAL A 2 40.22 -38.49 4.18
C VAL A 2 40.62 -37.47 5.28
N ARG A 3 41.61 -37.77 6.13
CA ARG A 3 42.03 -36.86 7.23
C ARG A 3 42.74 -35.57 6.76
N ARG A 4 43.42 -35.58 5.61
CA ARG A 4 44.09 -34.38 5.06
C ARG A 4 43.09 -33.41 4.41
N GLY A 5 41.98 -33.91 3.82
CA GLY A 5 40.94 -33.10 3.26
C GLY A 5 40.11 -32.34 4.32
N ALA A 6 39.79 -33.01 5.45
CA ALA A 6 39.07 -32.41 6.56
C ALA A 6 39.85 -31.25 7.21
N GLY A 7 41.17 -31.37 7.37
CA GLY A 7 42.03 -30.30 7.89
C GLY A 7 42.08 -29.07 6.97
N GLY A 8 42.18 -29.30 5.66
CA GLY A 8 42.14 -28.21 4.66
C GLY A 8 40.79 -27.50 4.62
N PHE A 9 39.67 -28.24 4.71
CA PHE A 9 38.33 -27.68 4.79
C PHE A 9 38.14 -26.85 6.07
N LEU A 10 38.56 -27.35 7.23
CA LEU A 10 38.48 -26.63 8.49
C LEU A 10 39.32 -25.34 8.47
N ALA A 11 40.53 -25.38 7.93
CA ALA A 11 41.39 -24.21 7.79
C ALA A 11 40.76 -23.15 6.87
N LEU A 12 40.18 -23.56 5.73
CA LEU A 12 39.47 -22.66 4.81
C LEU A 12 38.24 -22.05 5.48
N LEU A 13 37.44 -22.86 6.17
CA LEU A 13 36.25 -22.37 6.91
C LEU A 13 36.65 -21.36 7.98
N THR A 14 37.73 -21.64 8.75
CA THR A 14 38.24 -20.70 9.77
C THR A 14 38.71 -19.38 9.13
N LEU A 15 39.42 -19.45 8.01
CA LEU A 15 39.86 -18.26 7.28
C LEU A 15 38.67 -17.41 6.77
N VAL A 16 37.66 -18.08 6.23
CA VAL A 16 36.44 -17.39 5.79
C VAL A 16 35.71 -16.73 6.97
N LEU A 17 35.52 -17.46 8.09
CA LEU A 17 34.86 -16.96 9.29
C LEU A 17 35.59 -15.76 9.92
N LEU A 18 36.92 -15.67 9.76
CA LEU A 18 37.73 -14.55 10.25
C LEU A 18 37.83 -13.41 9.22
N ALA A 19 37.99 -13.75 7.93
CA ALA A 19 38.21 -12.77 6.87
C ALA A 19 36.94 -11.98 6.52
N VAL A 20 35.76 -12.60 6.58
CA VAL A 20 34.50 -11.94 6.23
C VAL A 20 34.14 -10.82 7.20
N PRO A 21 34.15 -10.97 8.54
CA PRO A 21 33.94 -9.87 9.46
C PRO A 21 34.96 -8.73 9.32
N VAL A 22 36.23 -9.07 9.14
CA VAL A 22 37.30 -8.09 8.94
C VAL A 22 37.08 -7.33 7.63
N GLY A 23 36.77 -8.05 6.54
CA GLY A 23 36.42 -7.46 5.26
C GLY A 23 35.20 -6.53 5.33
N THR A 24 34.17 -6.93 6.07
CA THR A 24 33.00 -6.07 6.30
C THR A 24 33.37 -4.80 7.06
N ALA A 25 34.21 -4.92 8.09
CA ALA A 25 34.66 -3.76 8.88
C ALA A 25 35.51 -2.76 8.09
N LEU A 26 36.25 -3.25 7.08
CA LEU A 26 37.18 -2.44 6.26
C LEU A 26 36.51 -1.91 4.98
N TRP A 27 35.65 -2.68 4.36
CA TRP A 27 35.08 -2.42 3.03
C TRP A 27 33.55 -2.53 2.97
N GLY A 28 32.87 -2.67 4.11
CA GLY A 28 31.41 -2.66 4.18
C GLY A 28 30.87 -1.36 3.58
N ALA A 29 29.85 -1.46 2.74
CA ALA A 29 29.24 -0.27 2.13
C ALA A 29 28.48 0.55 3.18
N ASP A 30 28.69 1.87 3.22
CA ASP A 30 27.94 2.81 4.06
C ASP A 30 26.51 3.02 3.51
N LYS A 31 25.76 1.94 3.44
CA LYS A 31 24.35 1.99 3.06
C LYS A 31 23.49 2.16 4.31
N THR A 32 22.58 3.12 4.27
CA THR A 32 21.64 3.39 5.38
C THR A 32 20.30 2.68 5.21
N ALA A 33 19.98 2.23 4.00
CA ALA A 33 18.70 1.57 3.72
C ALA A 33 18.85 0.43 2.70
N SER A 34 17.96 -0.55 2.80
CA SER A 34 17.79 -1.62 1.83
C SER A 34 16.55 -1.35 0.98
N TYR A 35 16.76 -1.10 -0.30
CA TYR A 35 15.68 -0.90 -1.26
C TYR A 35 14.75 -2.13 -1.35
N TYR A 36 15.32 -3.33 -1.46
CA TYR A 36 14.53 -4.56 -1.63
C TYR A 36 13.76 -4.96 -0.37
N GLU A 37 14.33 -4.71 0.81
CA GLU A 37 13.71 -5.06 2.08
C GLU A 37 12.83 -3.94 2.64
N ASN A 38 12.88 -2.74 2.03
CA ASN A 38 12.14 -1.55 2.46
C ASN A 38 12.34 -1.22 3.94
N ARG A 39 13.60 -1.19 4.37
CA ARG A 39 13.95 -0.90 5.76
C ARG A 39 15.27 -0.15 5.88
N THR A 40 15.42 0.56 6.96
CA THR A 40 16.71 1.09 7.40
C THR A 40 17.63 -0.06 7.79
N LEU A 41 18.91 0.04 7.42
CA LEU A 41 19.94 -0.90 7.83
C LEU A 41 20.53 -0.50 9.17
N ALA A 42 21.10 -1.48 9.89
CA ALA A 42 21.71 -1.25 11.18
C ALA A 42 22.93 -0.33 11.06
N GLU A 43 23.02 0.65 11.94
CA GLU A 43 24.18 1.54 12.01
C GLU A 43 25.40 0.83 12.59
N LYS A 44 26.60 1.33 12.22
CA LYS A 44 27.85 0.80 12.77
C LYS A 44 27.90 1.07 14.28
N PRO A 45 27.98 0.02 15.12
CA PRO A 45 27.92 0.22 16.55
C PRO A 45 29.18 0.89 17.10
N ALA A 46 28.98 1.83 18.03
CA ALA A 46 30.07 2.41 18.80
C ALA A 46 30.57 1.40 19.85
N LEU A 47 31.88 1.19 19.91
CA LEU A 47 32.49 0.36 20.94
C LEU A 47 32.52 1.13 22.26
N THR A 48 31.75 0.69 23.25
CA THR A 48 31.72 1.24 24.60
C THR A 48 31.95 0.17 25.66
N TRP A 49 32.53 0.52 26.78
CA TRP A 49 32.72 -0.43 27.89
C TRP A 49 31.40 -0.97 28.43
N ALA A 50 30.38 -0.13 28.52
CA ALA A 50 29.04 -0.53 28.94
C ALA A 50 28.47 -1.55 27.99
N GLY A 51 28.49 -1.29 26.66
CA GLY A 51 27.97 -2.19 25.64
C GLY A 51 28.71 -3.53 25.52
N LEU A 52 30.00 -3.54 25.86
CA LEU A 52 30.74 -4.81 25.97
C LEU A 52 30.29 -5.63 27.18
N TRP A 53 30.00 -4.95 28.29
CA TRP A 53 29.65 -5.62 29.55
C TRP A 53 28.22 -6.15 29.57
N ASP A 54 27.27 -5.39 29.01
CA ASP A 54 25.85 -5.76 28.94
C ASP A 54 25.47 -6.56 27.68
N GLY A 55 26.42 -6.76 26.74
CA GLY A 55 26.23 -7.54 25.51
C GLY A 55 25.57 -6.75 24.37
N SER A 56 25.14 -5.50 24.57
CA SER A 56 24.45 -4.69 23.53
C SER A 56 25.35 -4.41 22.33
N PHE A 57 26.67 -4.22 22.54
CA PHE A 57 27.62 -4.07 21.45
C PHE A 57 27.66 -5.33 20.57
N GLY A 58 27.66 -6.52 21.17
CA GLY A 58 27.67 -7.78 20.41
C GLY A 58 26.43 -7.93 19.51
N ALA A 59 25.25 -7.65 20.06
CA ALA A 59 23.99 -7.72 19.30
C ALA A 59 23.92 -6.67 18.17
N ALA A 60 24.37 -5.44 18.44
CA ALA A 60 24.41 -4.39 17.43
C ALA A 60 25.45 -4.68 16.34
N ALA A 61 26.62 -5.25 16.70
CA ALA A 61 27.64 -5.64 15.75
C ALA A 61 27.18 -6.78 14.84
N GLU A 62 26.45 -7.76 15.39
CA GLU A 62 25.86 -8.85 14.60
C GLU A 62 24.82 -8.29 13.61
N SER A 63 23.94 -7.42 14.05
CA SER A 63 22.94 -6.78 13.19
C SER A 63 23.61 -5.98 12.06
N TRP A 64 24.59 -5.13 12.42
CA TRP A 64 25.34 -4.35 11.44
C TRP A 64 26.12 -5.27 10.46
N PHE A 65 26.80 -6.29 10.95
CA PHE A 65 27.50 -7.26 10.10
C PHE A 65 26.54 -7.97 9.14
N SER A 66 25.39 -8.43 9.64
CA SER A 66 24.36 -9.10 8.81
C SER A 66 23.84 -8.19 7.69
N ASP A 67 23.80 -6.90 7.91
CA ASP A 67 23.31 -5.94 6.92
C ASP A 67 24.37 -5.50 5.89
N HIS A 68 25.65 -5.52 6.27
CA HIS A 68 26.70 -4.86 5.48
C HIS A 68 27.78 -5.81 4.93
N PHE A 69 27.70 -7.12 5.18
CA PHE A 69 28.76 -7.99 4.67
C PHE A 69 28.84 -7.99 3.12
N PRO A 70 30.05 -8.02 2.55
CA PRO A 70 30.24 -7.97 1.11
C PRO A 70 29.54 -9.12 0.40
N GLY A 71 28.77 -8.80 -0.67
CA GLY A 71 28.05 -9.80 -1.45
C GLY A 71 26.69 -10.22 -0.88
N ARG A 72 26.24 -9.65 0.26
CA ARG A 72 24.93 -9.95 0.86
C ARG A 72 23.80 -9.98 -0.16
N LEU A 73 23.65 -8.93 -0.96
CA LEU A 73 22.59 -8.84 -1.96
C LEU A 73 22.68 -9.96 -3.01
N THR A 74 23.89 -10.33 -3.42
CA THR A 74 24.11 -11.44 -4.38
C THR A 74 23.67 -12.76 -3.79
N LEU A 75 23.98 -13.01 -2.52
CA LEU A 75 23.57 -14.24 -1.83
C LEU A 75 22.06 -14.30 -1.65
N LEU A 76 21.42 -13.19 -1.24
CA LEU A 76 19.98 -13.11 -1.09
C LEU A 76 19.25 -13.33 -2.43
N LYS A 77 19.76 -12.75 -3.52
CA LYS A 77 19.24 -13.01 -4.87
C LYS A 77 19.41 -14.46 -5.29
N ALA A 78 20.56 -15.05 -5.04
CA ALA A 78 20.83 -16.44 -5.37
C ALA A 78 19.94 -17.40 -4.58
N ASP A 79 19.78 -17.17 -3.28
CA ASP A 79 18.86 -17.93 -2.43
C ASP A 79 17.40 -17.79 -2.90
N THR A 80 16.95 -16.56 -3.15
CA THR A 80 15.58 -16.33 -3.66
C THR A 80 15.38 -16.99 -5.02
N ALA A 81 16.34 -16.91 -5.94
CA ALA A 81 16.27 -17.59 -7.23
C ALA A 81 16.18 -19.11 -7.10
N LEU A 82 16.90 -19.69 -6.13
CA LEU A 82 16.80 -21.11 -5.82
C LEU A 82 15.43 -21.46 -5.23
N GLN A 83 14.94 -20.68 -4.28
CA GLN A 83 13.61 -20.88 -3.69
C GLN A 83 12.50 -20.80 -4.74
N MET A 84 12.56 -19.84 -5.67
CA MET A 84 11.60 -19.69 -6.76
C MET A 84 11.54 -20.90 -7.70
N ARG A 85 12.61 -21.71 -7.77
CA ARG A 85 12.62 -22.97 -8.54
C ARG A 85 12.08 -24.17 -7.77
N LEU A 86 12.09 -24.09 -6.45
CA LEU A 86 11.78 -25.23 -5.56
C LEU A 86 10.42 -25.09 -4.87
N ARG A 87 9.86 -23.89 -4.78
CA ARG A 87 8.67 -23.58 -3.98
C ARG A 87 7.66 -22.76 -4.79
N PRO A 88 6.37 -23.02 -4.65
CA PRO A 88 5.33 -22.22 -5.27
C PRO A 88 5.09 -20.88 -4.58
N VAL A 89 5.54 -20.74 -3.33
CA VAL A 89 5.43 -19.53 -2.52
C VAL A 89 6.79 -19.10 -2.01
N VAL A 90 7.18 -17.89 -2.31
CA VAL A 90 8.46 -17.29 -1.87
C VAL A 90 8.20 -15.87 -1.36
N ASN A 91 8.72 -15.56 -0.18
CA ASN A 91 8.61 -14.24 0.44
C ASN A 91 7.17 -13.67 0.47
N GLY A 92 6.17 -14.53 0.67
CA GLY A 92 4.76 -14.16 0.71
C GLY A 92 4.12 -13.89 -0.65
N ALA A 93 4.80 -14.25 -1.75
CA ALA A 93 4.25 -14.21 -3.11
C ALA A 93 4.02 -15.63 -3.65
N VAL A 94 2.83 -15.89 -4.19
CA VAL A 94 2.52 -17.09 -4.97
C VAL A 94 3.07 -16.92 -6.37
N LEU A 95 3.81 -17.92 -6.83
CA LEU A 95 4.44 -17.97 -8.14
C LEU A 95 3.65 -18.88 -9.08
N GLY A 96 3.81 -18.70 -10.36
CA GLY A 96 3.30 -19.61 -11.41
C GLY A 96 2.08 -19.12 -12.18
N GLY A 97 1.55 -17.94 -11.89
CA GLY A 97 0.55 -17.25 -12.69
C GLY A 97 1.12 -16.08 -13.49
N GLU A 98 0.23 -15.30 -14.09
CA GLU A 98 0.57 -14.02 -14.73
C GLU A 98 0.71 -12.87 -13.74
N VAL A 99 0.32 -13.11 -12.50
CA VAL A 99 0.31 -12.15 -11.39
C VAL A 99 0.99 -12.74 -10.18
N LEU A 100 1.79 -11.97 -9.48
CA LEU A 100 2.30 -12.32 -8.16
C LEU A 100 1.19 -12.12 -7.12
N LEU A 101 0.59 -13.20 -6.66
CA LEU A 101 -0.51 -13.14 -5.70
C LEU A 101 -0.02 -13.15 -4.24
N PRO A 102 -0.74 -12.53 -3.31
CA PRO A 102 -0.41 -12.59 -1.90
C PRO A 102 -0.61 -13.99 -1.32
N PHE A 103 0.28 -14.40 -0.44
CA PHE A 103 0.07 -15.57 0.40
C PHE A 103 0.24 -15.17 1.87
N ARG A 104 -0.84 -15.25 2.61
CA ARG A 104 -0.88 -15.01 4.05
C ARG A 104 -1.69 -16.13 4.70
N ASP A 105 -1.27 -16.59 5.87
CA ASP A 105 -2.16 -17.35 6.73
C ASP A 105 -3.25 -16.39 7.26
N TYR A 106 -4.48 -16.65 6.89
CA TYR A 106 -5.61 -16.06 7.59
C TYR A 106 -5.81 -16.87 8.86
N GLY A 107 -5.71 -16.23 10.01
CA GLY A 107 -6.12 -16.85 11.27
C GLY A 107 -7.55 -17.36 11.12
N GLN A 108 -7.83 -18.54 11.66
CA GLN A 108 -9.19 -19.08 11.67
C GLN A 108 -10.04 -18.24 12.61
N TRP A 109 -10.88 -17.41 12.02
CA TRP A 109 -11.92 -16.71 12.79
C TRP A 109 -13.13 -17.62 12.89
N SER A 110 -13.68 -17.78 14.11
CA SER A 110 -14.99 -18.42 14.22
C SER A 110 -16.07 -17.53 13.58
N PRO A 111 -17.12 -18.11 12.99
CA PRO A 111 -18.20 -17.32 12.40
C PRO A 111 -18.82 -16.30 13.39
N SER A 112 -18.89 -16.62 14.68
CA SER A 112 -19.37 -15.70 15.72
C SER A 112 -18.42 -14.52 15.93
N ALA A 113 -17.10 -14.76 15.95
CA ALA A 113 -16.12 -13.70 16.10
C ALA A 113 -16.10 -12.76 14.86
N GLN A 114 -16.30 -13.30 13.67
CA GLN A 114 -16.44 -12.49 12.46
C GLN A 114 -17.69 -11.61 12.51
N ALA A 115 -18.84 -12.18 12.92
CA ALA A 115 -20.08 -11.43 13.02
C ALA A 115 -20.01 -10.31 14.09
N GLU A 116 -19.37 -10.59 15.23
CA GLU A 116 -19.15 -9.60 16.29
C GLU A 116 -18.25 -8.46 15.82
N ALA A 117 -17.13 -8.78 15.18
CA ALA A 117 -16.23 -7.78 14.61
C ALA A 117 -16.91 -6.95 13.49
N ALA A 118 -17.72 -7.59 12.63
CA ALA A 118 -18.49 -6.88 11.61
C ALA A 118 -19.49 -5.89 12.26
N ALA A 119 -20.20 -6.32 13.29
CA ALA A 119 -21.14 -5.46 14.02
C ALA A 119 -20.41 -4.29 14.71
N GLU A 120 -19.24 -4.49 15.29
CA GLU A 120 -18.39 -3.44 15.85
C GLU A 120 -18.00 -2.42 14.77
N ARG A 121 -17.51 -2.89 13.64
CA ARG A 121 -17.16 -2.00 12.52
C ARG A 121 -18.37 -1.25 11.96
N GLY A 122 -19.52 -1.94 11.85
CA GLY A 122 -20.77 -1.31 11.45
C GLY A 122 -21.18 -0.17 12.41
N ARG A 123 -21.00 -0.34 13.72
CA ARG A 123 -21.24 0.73 14.71
C ARG A 123 -20.29 1.91 14.51
N ALA A 124 -19.00 1.66 14.35
CA ALA A 124 -18.01 2.71 14.20
C ALA A 124 -18.24 3.53 12.91
N PHE A 125 -18.44 2.88 11.77
CA PHE A 125 -18.72 3.58 10.52
C PHE A 125 -20.13 4.20 10.49
N GLY A 126 -21.11 3.58 11.15
CA GLY A 126 -22.43 4.17 11.33
C GLY A 126 -22.36 5.48 12.10
N ALA A 127 -21.65 5.51 13.23
CA ALA A 127 -21.45 6.71 14.02
C ALA A 127 -20.70 7.81 13.23
N LEU A 128 -19.70 7.44 12.44
CA LEU A 128 -19.00 8.39 11.54
C LEU A 128 -19.95 8.95 10.48
N ASN A 129 -20.75 8.10 9.81
CA ASN A 129 -21.72 8.52 8.82
C ASN A 129 -22.77 9.47 9.41
N ASP A 130 -23.31 9.14 10.57
CA ASP A 130 -24.30 9.98 11.27
C ASP A 130 -23.69 11.34 11.63
N TYR A 131 -22.46 11.34 12.10
CA TYR A 131 -21.74 12.58 12.44
C TYR A 131 -21.51 13.46 11.21
N VAL A 132 -20.97 12.88 10.10
CA VAL A 132 -20.76 13.62 8.84
C VAL A 132 -22.08 14.23 8.33
N ARG A 133 -23.18 13.45 8.40
CA ARG A 133 -24.51 13.95 8.00
C ARG A 133 -25.03 15.04 8.90
N ALA A 134 -24.78 14.96 10.20
CA ALA A 134 -25.16 16.00 11.16
C ALA A 134 -24.43 17.33 10.91
N GLU A 135 -23.18 17.26 10.45
CA GLU A 135 -22.39 18.42 10.02
C GLU A 135 -22.76 18.90 8.58
N GLY A 136 -23.74 18.28 7.93
CA GLY A 136 -24.21 18.65 6.59
C GLY A 136 -23.45 18.03 5.43
N GLY A 137 -22.51 17.15 5.69
CA GLY A 137 -21.70 16.45 4.68
C GLY A 137 -22.33 15.13 4.20
N THR A 138 -21.71 14.55 3.18
CA THR A 138 -22.04 13.22 2.64
C THR A 138 -20.88 12.26 2.87
N PHE A 139 -21.14 11.10 3.49
CA PHE A 139 -20.15 10.04 3.67
C PHE A 139 -20.32 8.96 2.60
N LEU A 140 -19.20 8.41 2.11
CA LEU A 140 -19.16 7.24 1.23
C LEU A 140 -18.04 6.31 1.64
N PHE A 141 -18.34 5.04 1.87
CA PHE A 141 -17.34 3.98 1.99
C PHE A 141 -17.12 3.31 0.63
N VAL A 142 -15.87 3.24 0.19
CA VAL A 142 -15.44 2.59 -1.05
C VAL A 142 -14.62 1.34 -0.68
N GLY A 143 -15.18 0.18 -0.95
CA GLY A 143 -14.55 -1.10 -0.71
C GLY A 143 -13.88 -1.64 -1.96
N LEU A 144 -12.57 -1.90 -1.87
CA LEU A 144 -11.77 -2.47 -2.95
C LEU A 144 -11.48 -3.95 -2.69
N PRO A 145 -11.59 -4.84 -3.66
CA PRO A 145 -11.08 -6.20 -3.50
C PRO A 145 -9.56 -6.21 -3.42
N GLU A 146 -8.97 -6.92 -2.46
CA GLU A 146 -7.55 -7.27 -2.50
C GLU A 146 -7.30 -8.19 -3.69
N GLN A 147 -6.08 -8.25 -4.22
CA GLN A 147 -5.75 -9.17 -5.31
C GLN A 147 -6.03 -10.64 -4.99
N ARG A 148 -6.05 -11.04 -3.74
CA ARG A 148 -6.49 -12.38 -3.32
C ARG A 148 -7.95 -12.63 -3.70
N THR A 149 -8.82 -11.66 -3.45
CA THR A 149 -10.24 -11.72 -3.78
C THR A 149 -10.43 -11.56 -5.28
N TYR A 150 -9.76 -10.57 -5.86
CA TYR A 150 -9.89 -10.26 -7.29
C TYR A 150 -9.40 -11.38 -8.21
N PHE A 151 -8.33 -12.06 -7.87
CA PHE A 151 -7.72 -13.16 -8.64
C PHE A 151 -7.85 -14.52 -7.95
N ALA A 152 -8.95 -14.74 -7.22
CA ALA A 152 -9.12 -15.95 -6.41
C ALA A 152 -8.97 -17.24 -7.24
N GLU A 153 -9.46 -17.24 -8.48
CA GLU A 153 -9.38 -18.38 -9.39
C GLU A 153 -7.99 -18.65 -9.98
N GLN A 154 -7.04 -17.69 -9.84
CA GLN A 154 -5.67 -17.86 -10.32
C GLN A 154 -4.76 -18.56 -9.31
N TYR A 155 -5.25 -18.83 -8.10
CA TYR A 155 -4.48 -19.61 -7.14
C TYR A 155 -4.37 -21.06 -7.58
N PRO A 156 -3.17 -21.67 -7.49
CA PRO A 156 -3.04 -23.11 -7.71
C PRO A 156 -3.97 -23.91 -6.79
N ALA A 157 -4.63 -24.94 -7.30
CA ALA A 157 -5.63 -25.72 -6.55
C ALA A 157 -5.12 -26.38 -5.25
N TYR A 158 -3.79 -26.54 -5.11
CA TYR A 158 -3.16 -27.09 -3.91
C TYR A 158 -2.83 -26.02 -2.85
N LEU A 159 -3.07 -24.73 -3.15
CA LEU A 159 -2.94 -23.64 -2.20
C LEU A 159 -4.33 -23.12 -1.83
N ASN A 160 -4.58 -23.00 -0.54
CA ASN A 160 -5.80 -22.34 -0.09
C ASN A 160 -5.69 -20.83 -0.38
N SER A 161 -6.55 -20.32 -1.26
CA SER A 161 -6.67 -18.88 -1.52
C SER A 161 -7.36 -18.14 -0.38
N CYS A 162 -8.05 -18.83 0.53
CA CYS A 162 -8.96 -18.28 1.54
C CYS A 162 -10.06 -17.39 0.92
N ALA A 163 -10.45 -17.67 -0.33
CA ALA A 163 -11.43 -16.84 -1.05
C ALA A 163 -12.83 -16.90 -0.41
N GLU A 164 -13.27 -18.09 0.05
CA GLU A 164 -14.57 -18.26 0.70
C GLU A 164 -14.62 -17.52 2.04
N GLU A 165 -13.57 -17.60 2.83
CA GLU A 165 -13.45 -16.89 4.10
C GLU A 165 -13.44 -15.38 3.91
N THR A 166 -12.69 -14.89 2.91
CA THR A 166 -12.63 -13.47 2.58
C THR A 166 -13.97 -12.96 2.06
N ALA A 167 -14.62 -13.70 1.17
CA ALA A 167 -15.95 -13.35 0.65
C ALA A 167 -17.00 -13.30 1.76
N SER A 168 -16.99 -14.28 2.68
CA SER A 168 -17.88 -14.30 3.84
C SER A 168 -17.64 -13.10 4.75
N ALA A 169 -16.39 -12.79 5.06
CA ALA A 169 -16.03 -11.65 5.87
C ALA A 169 -16.47 -10.32 5.21
N SER A 170 -16.20 -10.14 3.91
CA SER A 170 -16.63 -8.95 3.17
C SER A 170 -18.15 -8.80 3.14
N ALA A 171 -18.90 -9.91 2.99
CA ALA A 171 -20.36 -9.91 3.00
C ALA A 171 -20.92 -9.48 4.37
N LEU A 172 -20.36 -10.00 5.47
CA LEU A 172 -20.75 -9.62 6.83
C LEU A 172 -20.45 -8.14 7.11
N PHE A 173 -19.29 -7.66 6.68
CA PHE A 173 -18.94 -6.25 6.81
C PHE A 173 -19.90 -5.34 6.04
N ARG A 174 -20.19 -5.65 4.77
CA ARG A 174 -21.15 -4.92 3.96
C ARG A 174 -22.56 -4.92 4.56
N GLN A 175 -23.00 -6.07 5.07
CA GLN A 175 -24.28 -6.18 5.78
C GLN A 175 -24.32 -5.24 6.99
N ALA A 176 -23.27 -5.25 7.82
CA ALA A 176 -23.19 -4.42 9.01
C ALA A 176 -23.22 -2.90 8.69
N LEU A 177 -22.62 -2.48 7.57
CA LEU A 177 -22.71 -1.10 7.07
C LEU A 177 -24.12 -0.77 6.57
N THR A 178 -24.75 -1.70 5.83
CA THR A 178 -26.11 -1.52 5.30
C THR A 178 -27.13 -1.38 6.43
N GLU A 179 -27.01 -2.17 7.50
CA GLU A 179 -27.87 -2.10 8.69
C GLU A 179 -27.77 -0.74 9.44
N ARG A 180 -26.76 0.07 9.11
CA ARG A 180 -26.50 1.40 9.66
C ARG A 180 -26.67 2.53 8.63
N ASP A 181 -27.32 2.24 7.50
CA ASP A 181 -27.52 3.21 6.41
C ASP A 181 -26.23 3.87 5.93
N VAL A 182 -25.05 3.20 6.05
CA VAL A 182 -23.78 3.69 5.55
C VAL A 182 -23.72 3.45 4.03
N PRO A 183 -23.59 4.51 3.22
CA PRO A 183 -23.42 4.35 1.79
C PRO A 183 -22.14 3.56 1.47
N PHE A 184 -22.28 2.45 0.78
CA PHE A 184 -21.20 1.56 0.40
C PHE A 184 -21.13 1.45 -1.12
N LEU A 185 -19.91 1.56 -1.67
CA LEU A 185 -19.59 1.29 -3.06
C LEU A 185 -18.68 0.05 -3.12
N ASP A 186 -19.19 -1.06 -3.65
CA ASP A 186 -18.43 -2.29 -3.85
C ASP A 186 -17.71 -2.26 -5.20
N MET A 187 -16.40 -2.06 -5.18
CA MET A 187 -15.60 -2.05 -6.40
C MET A 187 -15.43 -3.44 -7.01
N GLY A 188 -15.60 -4.51 -6.24
CA GLY A 188 -15.65 -5.87 -6.79
C GLY A 188 -16.83 -6.01 -7.75
N GLU A 189 -18.03 -5.62 -7.33
CA GLU A 189 -19.23 -5.65 -8.19
C GLU A 189 -19.07 -4.72 -9.42
N VAL A 190 -18.47 -3.55 -9.24
CA VAL A 190 -18.21 -2.62 -10.37
C VAL A 190 -17.26 -3.25 -11.40
N TYR A 191 -16.16 -3.84 -10.95
CA TYR A 191 -15.20 -4.47 -11.84
C TYR A 191 -15.80 -5.70 -12.54
N ASP A 192 -16.63 -6.48 -11.85
CA ASP A 192 -17.32 -7.65 -12.45
C ASP A 192 -18.28 -7.23 -13.58
N VAL A 193 -19.08 -6.18 -13.36
CA VAL A 193 -19.95 -5.61 -14.40
C VAL A 193 -19.16 -5.08 -15.59
N GLN A 194 -17.93 -4.60 -15.37
CA GLN A 194 -17.03 -4.12 -16.42
C GLN A 194 -16.21 -5.24 -17.08
N GLY A 195 -16.47 -6.52 -16.78
CA GLY A 195 -15.83 -7.67 -17.38
C GLY A 195 -14.58 -8.15 -16.64
N HIS A 196 -14.38 -7.76 -15.39
CA HIS A 196 -13.32 -8.27 -14.51
C HIS A 196 -11.93 -8.22 -15.16
N SER A 197 -11.56 -7.04 -15.72
CA SER A 197 -10.33 -6.89 -16.49
C SER A 197 -9.08 -7.19 -15.67
N ARG A 198 -8.20 -8.04 -16.21
CA ARG A 198 -6.87 -8.30 -15.66
C ARG A 198 -6.07 -7.00 -15.46
N GLU A 199 -6.29 -5.99 -16.31
CA GLU A 199 -5.57 -4.72 -16.30
C GLU A 199 -5.89 -3.82 -15.10
N ASN A 200 -6.97 -4.13 -14.36
CA ASN A 200 -7.32 -3.33 -13.18
C ASN A 200 -6.29 -3.41 -12.06
N TYR A 201 -5.51 -4.50 -11.99
CA TYR A 201 -4.49 -4.68 -10.95
C TYR A 201 -3.11 -4.95 -11.54
N SER A 202 -2.06 -4.48 -10.83
CA SER A 202 -0.68 -4.73 -11.20
C SER A 202 -0.32 -6.23 -11.09
N ALA A 203 0.55 -6.69 -11.99
CA ALA A 203 1.10 -8.05 -11.94
C ALA A 203 2.14 -8.22 -10.82
N VAL A 204 2.80 -7.16 -10.41
CA VAL A 204 3.98 -7.18 -9.55
C VAL A 204 3.83 -6.35 -8.28
N ASP A 205 2.78 -5.58 -8.17
CA ASP A 205 2.42 -4.75 -7.02
C ASP A 205 1.10 -5.22 -6.39
N HIS A 206 0.78 -4.74 -5.20
CA HIS A 206 -0.47 -5.09 -4.53
C HIS A 206 -1.62 -4.12 -4.84
N HIS A 207 -1.33 -3.02 -5.50
CA HIS A 207 -2.32 -2.01 -5.84
C HIS A 207 -2.98 -2.27 -7.19
N TYR A 208 -4.06 -1.56 -7.43
CA TYR A 208 -4.62 -1.42 -8.76
C TYR A 208 -3.68 -0.61 -9.68
N THR A 209 -3.89 -0.73 -10.98
CA THR A 209 -3.24 0.11 -12.00
C THR A 209 -3.99 1.43 -12.18
N PHE A 210 -3.51 2.28 -13.08
CA PHE A 210 -4.27 3.44 -13.54
C PHE A 210 -5.69 3.06 -14.04
N TRP A 211 -5.83 1.93 -14.72
CA TRP A 211 -7.13 1.48 -15.26
C TRP A 211 -8.11 1.14 -14.13
N GLY A 212 -7.65 0.44 -13.12
CA GLY A 212 -8.45 0.17 -11.93
C GLY A 212 -8.80 1.45 -11.16
N ALA A 213 -7.83 2.36 -11.01
CA ALA A 213 -8.06 3.65 -10.35
C ALA A 213 -9.03 4.53 -11.13
N TRP A 214 -8.93 4.60 -12.46
CA TRP A 214 -9.87 5.31 -13.32
C TRP A 214 -11.30 4.76 -13.21
N SER A 215 -11.45 3.44 -13.23
CA SER A 215 -12.73 2.80 -13.02
C SER A 215 -13.31 3.12 -11.63
N ALA A 216 -12.48 3.07 -10.59
CA ALA A 216 -12.89 3.44 -9.23
C ALA A 216 -13.28 4.91 -9.14
N TYR A 217 -12.49 5.82 -9.73
CA TYR A 217 -12.81 7.24 -9.80
C TYR A 217 -14.20 7.48 -10.39
N ARG A 218 -14.49 6.90 -11.55
CA ARG A 218 -15.79 7.06 -12.20
C ARG A 218 -16.95 6.57 -11.34
N ALA A 219 -16.78 5.39 -10.73
CA ALA A 219 -17.80 4.80 -9.86
C ALA A 219 -18.02 5.64 -8.60
N VAL A 220 -16.96 6.19 -8.01
CA VAL A 220 -17.03 7.12 -6.85
C VAL A 220 -17.80 8.37 -7.24
N MET A 221 -17.47 9.03 -8.36
CA MET A 221 -18.13 10.24 -8.80
C MET A 221 -19.63 10.01 -9.13
N GLU A 222 -19.93 8.89 -9.79
CA GLU A 222 -21.32 8.48 -10.07
C GLU A 222 -22.09 8.24 -8.76
N ARG A 223 -21.50 7.53 -7.81
CA ARG A 223 -22.14 7.24 -6.52
C ARG A 223 -22.36 8.50 -5.68
N LEU A 224 -21.38 9.40 -5.61
CA LEU A 224 -21.52 10.68 -4.91
C LEU A 224 -22.62 11.53 -5.56
N ASN A 225 -22.71 11.57 -6.87
CA ASN A 225 -23.80 12.28 -7.56
C ASN A 225 -25.18 11.64 -7.33
N ALA A 226 -25.26 10.31 -7.24
CA ALA A 226 -26.48 9.62 -6.83
C ALA A 226 -26.88 9.93 -5.37
N LEU A 227 -25.92 10.30 -4.52
CA LEU A 227 -26.16 10.78 -3.16
C LEU A 227 -26.47 12.29 -3.09
N GLY A 228 -26.49 13.00 -4.23
CA GLY A 228 -26.91 14.41 -4.32
C GLY A 228 -25.77 15.43 -4.27
N CYS A 229 -24.50 15.02 -4.39
CA CYS A 229 -23.35 15.94 -4.25
C CYS A 229 -23.21 16.92 -5.42
N GLY A 230 -23.81 16.66 -6.61
CA GLY A 230 -23.80 17.58 -7.74
C GLY A 230 -22.42 17.89 -8.32
N LEU A 231 -21.51 16.91 -8.27
CA LEU A 231 -20.11 17.06 -8.71
C LEU A 231 -20.01 16.94 -10.24
N THR A 232 -19.06 17.66 -10.82
CA THR A 232 -18.70 17.52 -12.23
C THR A 232 -17.49 16.58 -12.33
N PRO A 233 -17.66 15.35 -12.85
CA PRO A 233 -16.55 14.43 -13.00
C PRO A 233 -15.62 14.84 -14.15
N LEU A 234 -14.35 14.58 -14.01
CA LEU A 234 -13.38 14.63 -15.10
C LEU A 234 -13.73 13.54 -16.14
N THR A 235 -13.73 13.90 -17.40
CA THR A 235 -14.05 13.00 -18.51
C THR A 235 -12.79 12.36 -19.10
N TRP A 236 -12.95 11.27 -19.83
CA TRP A 236 -11.83 10.61 -20.49
C TRP A 236 -11.17 11.51 -21.55
N GLU A 237 -11.97 12.31 -22.24
CA GLU A 237 -11.54 13.26 -23.28
C GLU A 237 -10.67 14.38 -22.74
N GLU A 238 -10.78 14.70 -21.46
CA GLU A 238 -9.96 15.69 -20.77
C GLU A 238 -8.61 15.17 -20.32
N LEU A 239 -8.39 13.84 -20.41
CA LEU A 239 -7.12 13.20 -20.06
C LEU A 239 -6.25 12.92 -21.27
N ASP A 240 -4.96 13.12 -21.11
CA ASP A 240 -3.87 12.54 -21.88
C ASP A 240 -3.29 11.38 -21.08
N VAL A 241 -3.64 10.15 -21.45
CA VAL A 241 -3.18 8.95 -20.75
C VAL A 241 -1.85 8.50 -21.32
N GLN A 242 -0.82 8.57 -20.52
CA GLN A 242 0.56 8.30 -20.90
C GLN A 242 1.09 7.01 -20.30
N GLN A 243 1.60 6.12 -21.12
CA GLN A 243 2.40 4.98 -20.67
C GLN A 243 3.81 5.44 -20.35
N LEU A 244 4.29 5.15 -19.15
CA LEU A 244 5.65 5.50 -18.75
C LEU A 244 6.66 4.54 -19.38
N PRO A 245 7.79 5.04 -19.89
CA PRO A 245 8.85 4.21 -20.47
C PRO A 245 9.62 3.43 -19.39
N ASN A 246 9.50 3.82 -18.14
CA ASN A 246 10.21 3.29 -17.00
C ASN A 246 9.81 1.85 -16.69
N PRO A 247 10.74 0.96 -16.30
CA PRO A 247 10.40 -0.36 -15.81
C PRO A 247 9.58 -0.24 -14.51
N CYS A 248 8.45 -0.94 -14.44
CA CYS A 248 7.65 -1.01 -13.22
C CYS A 248 8.29 -1.97 -12.21
N VAL A 249 8.45 -1.51 -10.98
CA VAL A 249 8.93 -2.31 -9.85
C VAL A 249 7.87 -2.31 -8.75
N GLY A 250 7.11 -3.39 -8.70
CA GLY A 250 6.07 -3.57 -7.70
C GLY A 250 6.60 -4.10 -6.36
N SER A 251 5.84 -3.85 -5.32
CA SER A 251 6.15 -4.24 -3.94
C SER A 251 6.35 -5.75 -3.76
N ARG A 252 5.62 -6.59 -4.52
CA ARG A 252 5.75 -8.05 -4.46
C ARG A 252 7.03 -8.52 -5.16
N ASN A 253 7.32 -8.01 -6.37
CA ASN A 253 8.53 -8.38 -7.10
C ASN A 253 9.78 -7.83 -6.40
N ARG A 254 9.67 -6.69 -5.72
CA ARG A 254 10.76 -6.17 -4.87
C ARG A 254 11.15 -7.15 -3.77
N LYS A 255 10.19 -7.82 -3.12
CA LYS A 255 10.45 -8.88 -2.13
C LYS A 255 11.10 -10.12 -2.75
N LEU A 256 10.96 -10.31 -4.06
CA LEU A 256 11.66 -11.33 -4.85
C LEU A 256 12.96 -10.80 -5.48
N TYR A 257 13.48 -9.67 -5.02
CA TYR A 257 14.68 -9.01 -5.54
C TYR A 257 14.59 -8.67 -7.04
N ASN A 258 13.37 -8.45 -7.57
CA ASN A 258 13.06 -8.23 -8.99
C ASN A 258 13.52 -9.40 -9.88
N LEU A 259 13.46 -10.62 -9.38
CA LEU A 259 13.83 -11.82 -10.12
C LEU A 259 12.67 -12.43 -10.90
N TRP A 260 11.43 -12.04 -10.60
CA TRP A 260 10.28 -12.48 -11.39
C TRP A 260 10.22 -11.67 -12.69
N PRO A 261 10.13 -12.34 -13.88
CA PRO A 261 10.07 -11.65 -15.16
C PRO A 261 8.87 -10.71 -15.23
N ASN A 262 9.09 -9.46 -15.62
CA ASN A 262 8.04 -8.44 -15.67
C ASN A 262 8.30 -7.42 -16.78
N GLU A 263 7.28 -7.20 -17.61
CA GLU A 263 7.27 -6.19 -18.67
C GLU A 263 6.20 -5.10 -18.44
N GLU A 264 5.55 -5.12 -17.27
CA GLU A 264 4.50 -4.16 -16.91
C GLU A 264 5.05 -2.73 -16.97
N ARG A 265 4.22 -1.81 -17.45
CA ARG A 265 4.47 -0.37 -17.46
C ARG A 265 3.35 0.33 -16.70
N MET A 266 3.72 1.37 -15.98
CA MET A 266 2.73 2.20 -15.31
C MET A 266 2.18 3.26 -16.25
N TYR A 267 0.97 3.72 -15.93
CA TYR A 267 0.27 4.77 -16.66
C TYR A 267 -0.06 5.92 -15.73
N ILE A 268 -0.13 7.14 -16.30
CA ILE A 268 -0.63 8.34 -15.63
C ILE A 268 -1.69 8.99 -16.51
N GLY A 269 -2.66 9.64 -15.88
CA GLY A 269 -3.66 10.45 -16.58
C GLY A 269 -3.37 11.93 -16.34
N VAL A 270 -2.76 12.58 -17.31
CA VAL A 270 -2.47 14.02 -17.25
C VAL A 270 -3.63 14.79 -17.82
N GLN A 271 -4.12 15.81 -17.12
CA GLN A 271 -5.17 16.68 -17.65
C GLN A 271 -4.63 17.50 -18.83
N LYS A 272 -5.40 17.58 -19.93
CA LYS A 272 -5.06 18.42 -21.09
C LYS A 272 -5.06 19.90 -20.74
N ASP A 273 -6.03 20.30 -19.92
CA ASP A 273 -6.12 21.63 -19.32
C ASP A 273 -5.96 21.49 -17.79
N PRO A 274 -4.74 21.59 -17.27
CA PRO A 274 -4.45 21.31 -15.87
C PRO A 274 -5.12 22.31 -14.94
N VAL A 275 -5.84 21.79 -13.94
CA VAL A 275 -6.35 22.60 -12.83
C VAL A 275 -5.17 22.97 -11.95
N ALA A 276 -4.93 24.28 -11.80
CA ALA A 276 -3.88 24.78 -10.91
C ALA A 276 -4.23 24.44 -9.45
N TYR A 277 -3.22 24.14 -8.65
CA TYR A 277 -3.36 23.84 -7.23
C TYR A 277 -2.15 24.34 -6.44
N THR A 278 -2.36 24.54 -5.15
CA THR A 278 -1.28 24.62 -4.16
C THR A 278 -1.34 23.39 -3.27
N ARG A 279 -0.17 22.95 -2.76
CA ARG A 279 -0.05 21.71 -2.00
C ARG A 279 0.64 21.93 -0.66
N TRP A 280 0.16 21.22 0.35
CA TRP A 280 0.81 21.03 1.65
C TRP A 280 0.88 19.55 1.98
N ASP A 281 2.00 19.10 2.53
CA ASP A 281 2.18 17.77 3.07
C ASP A 281 2.58 17.86 4.54
N ASN A 282 1.87 17.17 5.42
CA ASN A 282 2.07 17.17 6.87
C ASN A 282 2.20 18.60 7.47
N GLY A 283 1.30 19.48 7.05
CA GLY A 283 1.22 20.88 7.53
C GLY A 283 2.26 21.82 6.94
N SER A 284 3.12 21.40 6.01
CA SER A 284 4.13 22.24 5.37
C SER A 284 3.86 22.43 3.87
N PRO A 285 4.07 23.64 3.31
CA PRO A 285 4.00 23.85 1.85
C PRO A 285 4.91 22.87 1.11
N SER A 286 4.42 22.31 0.01
CA SER A 286 5.11 21.25 -0.74
C SER A 286 5.08 21.55 -2.24
N GLU A 287 6.22 21.35 -2.90
CA GLU A 287 6.36 21.38 -4.36
C GLU A 287 6.29 19.97 -4.98
N THR A 288 5.95 18.95 -4.19
CA THR A 288 5.81 17.57 -4.68
C THR A 288 4.67 17.51 -5.71
N PRO A 289 4.92 17.06 -6.94
CA PRO A 289 3.89 16.96 -7.95
C PRO A 289 2.93 15.80 -7.66
N LEU A 290 1.76 15.79 -8.34
CA LEU A 290 0.80 14.67 -8.25
C LEU A 290 1.39 13.35 -8.77
N TYR A 291 2.33 13.43 -9.70
CA TYR A 291 3.07 12.29 -10.25
C TYR A 291 4.57 12.55 -10.11
N VAL A 292 5.22 11.85 -9.19
CA VAL A 292 6.67 11.92 -8.97
C VAL A 292 7.35 10.93 -9.91
N LEU A 293 7.89 11.43 -11.00
CA LEU A 293 8.50 10.60 -12.02
C LEU A 293 10.03 10.52 -11.85
N PRO A 294 10.65 9.38 -12.19
CA PRO A 294 12.11 9.27 -12.22
C PRO A 294 12.75 10.25 -13.21
N ALA A 295 13.98 10.65 -12.94
CA ALA A 295 14.71 11.60 -13.79
C ALA A 295 15.03 11.04 -15.18
N THR A 296 15.17 9.73 -15.31
CA THR A 296 15.47 9.06 -16.58
C THR A 296 14.56 7.87 -16.84
N ALA A 297 14.33 7.54 -18.10
CA ALA A 297 13.51 6.38 -18.50
C ALA A 297 14.09 5.01 -18.07
N ALA A 298 15.38 4.96 -17.73
CA ALA A 298 16.04 3.74 -17.25
C ALA A 298 15.82 3.46 -15.76
N GLU A 299 15.47 4.49 -14.99
CA GLU A 299 15.19 4.34 -13.56
C GLU A 299 13.83 3.67 -13.34
N PRO A 300 13.71 2.77 -12.37
CA PRO A 300 12.45 2.10 -12.10
C PRO A 300 11.43 3.07 -11.50
N VAL A 301 10.16 2.82 -11.80
CA VAL A 301 9.02 3.49 -11.19
C VAL A 301 8.27 2.52 -10.28
N THR A 302 7.73 3.02 -9.18
CA THR A 302 6.90 2.27 -8.23
C THR A 302 5.55 2.96 -8.08
N TYR A 303 4.59 2.30 -7.40
CA TYR A 303 3.29 2.90 -7.09
C TYR A 303 3.41 4.22 -6.30
N GLY A 304 4.47 4.40 -5.52
CA GLY A 304 4.75 5.67 -4.83
C GLY A 304 4.98 6.88 -5.75
N MET A 305 4.94 6.71 -7.07
CA MET A 305 4.91 7.85 -7.99
C MET A 305 3.62 8.66 -7.86
N TYR A 306 2.48 8.01 -7.51
CA TYR A 306 1.24 8.72 -7.20
C TYR A 306 1.40 9.48 -5.90
N MET A 307 1.16 10.76 -5.93
CA MET A 307 1.24 11.70 -4.81
C MET A 307 2.61 11.81 -4.12
N GLY A 308 3.63 11.05 -4.56
CA GLY A 308 4.95 10.96 -3.93
C GLY A 308 5.02 9.98 -2.76
N GLY A 309 3.99 9.17 -2.58
CA GLY A 309 3.87 8.15 -1.52
C GLY A 309 2.86 8.51 -0.44
N ASP A 310 2.95 7.82 0.70
CA ASP A 310 2.01 7.94 1.80
C ASP A 310 2.43 9.08 2.74
N TYR A 311 1.63 10.15 2.77
CA TYR A 311 1.75 11.24 3.76
C TYR A 311 0.67 11.07 4.82
N GLY A 312 0.93 11.52 6.05
CA GLY A 312 -0.10 11.57 7.10
C GLY A 312 -1.25 12.49 6.73
N GLU A 313 -0.93 13.62 6.09
CA GLU A 313 -1.89 14.58 5.55
C GLU A 313 -1.34 15.16 4.25
N THR A 314 -2.20 15.24 3.21
CA THR A 314 -1.98 16.05 2.01
C THR A 314 -3.16 16.98 1.80
N ILE A 315 -2.90 18.26 1.51
CA ILE A 315 -3.91 19.26 1.18
C ILE A 315 -3.64 19.81 -0.22
N LEU A 316 -4.65 19.75 -1.08
CA LEU A 316 -4.65 20.37 -2.41
C LEU A 316 -5.73 21.45 -2.46
N LYS A 317 -5.37 22.70 -2.79
CA LYS A 317 -6.31 23.82 -2.96
C LYS A 317 -6.29 24.33 -4.38
N THR A 318 -7.47 24.48 -4.98
CA THR A 318 -7.63 24.89 -6.38
C THR A 318 -8.13 26.32 -6.54
N ASP A 319 -8.42 27.01 -5.43
CA ASP A 319 -8.96 28.38 -5.42
C ASP A 319 -10.25 28.53 -6.26
N ARG A 320 -11.14 27.53 -6.17
CA ARG A 320 -12.45 27.52 -6.85
C ARG A 320 -13.60 27.46 -5.83
N PRO A 321 -13.86 28.55 -5.10
CA PRO A 321 -14.76 28.58 -3.93
C PRO A 321 -16.23 28.22 -4.22
N GLY A 322 -16.60 28.05 -5.50
CA GLY A 322 -17.92 27.54 -5.90
C GLY A 322 -18.03 26.02 -5.86
N LEU A 323 -16.92 25.30 -5.65
CA LEU A 323 -16.89 23.85 -5.51
C LEU A 323 -16.81 23.46 -4.02
N GLY A 324 -17.23 22.25 -3.71
CA GLY A 324 -17.20 21.73 -2.35
C GLY A 324 -15.80 21.31 -1.88
N ARG A 325 -15.72 20.86 -0.63
CA ARG A 325 -14.51 20.36 0.05
C ARG A 325 -14.58 18.86 0.23
N LEU A 326 -13.52 18.17 -0.16
CA LEU A 326 -13.38 16.73 -0.02
C LEU A 326 -12.41 16.38 1.12
N LEU A 327 -12.81 15.45 1.98
CA LEU A 327 -11.92 14.67 2.81
C LEU A 327 -11.90 13.24 2.28
N ILE A 328 -10.73 12.75 1.84
CA ILE A 328 -10.53 11.34 1.53
C ILE A 328 -9.56 10.74 2.54
N PHE A 329 -9.86 9.57 3.06
CA PHE A 329 -8.94 8.85 3.94
C PHE A 329 -8.98 7.35 3.66
N GLY A 330 -7.90 6.66 3.99
CA GLY A 330 -7.83 5.23 3.75
C GLY A 330 -6.42 4.70 3.62
N ASP A 331 -6.30 3.55 2.96
CA ASP A 331 -4.99 2.98 2.63
C ASP A 331 -4.41 3.61 1.35
N SER A 332 -3.21 3.17 0.95
CA SER A 332 -2.49 3.73 -0.20
C SER A 332 -3.21 3.64 -1.56
N PHE A 333 -4.37 2.99 -1.61
CA PHE A 333 -5.20 3.03 -2.81
C PHE A 333 -5.76 4.44 -3.07
N THR A 334 -5.88 5.31 -2.07
CA THR A 334 -6.27 6.72 -2.27
C THR A 334 -5.32 7.45 -3.20
N ASN A 335 -4.01 7.14 -3.15
CA ASN A 335 -2.96 7.90 -3.85
C ASN A 335 -3.19 8.02 -5.37
N ALA A 336 -3.73 7.00 -6.03
CA ALA A 336 -4.02 7.08 -7.47
C ALA A 336 -5.40 7.68 -7.77
N LEU A 337 -6.28 7.85 -6.77
CA LEU A 337 -7.56 8.56 -6.91
C LEU A 337 -7.41 10.08 -6.73
N GLU A 338 -6.52 10.50 -5.84
CA GLU A 338 -6.35 11.92 -5.49
C GLU A 338 -6.04 12.81 -6.70
N PRO A 339 -5.14 12.42 -7.65
CA PRO A 339 -4.88 13.20 -8.86
C PRO A 339 -6.07 13.36 -9.80
N LEU A 340 -7.11 12.54 -9.62
CA LEU A 340 -8.35 12.60 -10.40
C LEU A 340 -9.44 13.36 -9.64
N LEU A 341 -9.59 13.12 -8.34
CA LEU A 341 -10.66 13.67 -7.51
C LEU A 341 -10.52 15.18 -7.27
N TYR A 342 -9.29 15.67 -7.03
CA TYR A 342 -9.07 17.10 -6.69
C TYR A 342 -9.63 18.06 -7.72
N THR A 343 -9.78 17.62 -8.97
CA THR A 343 -10.29 18.42 -10.07
C THR A 343 -11.74 18.87 -9.89
N SER A 344 -12.50 18.16 -9.06
CA SER A 344 -13.93 18.38 -8.83
C SER A 344 -14.23 19.16 -7.53
N PHE A 345 -13.18 19.58 -6.79
CA PHE A 345 -13.29 20.24 -5.50
C PHE A 345 -12.47 21.52 -5.40
N ASP A 346 -12.89 22.42 -4.51
CA ASP A 346 -12.10 23.61 -4.15
C ASP A 346 -10.89 23.23 -3.31
N GLU A 347 -11.12 22.42 -2.29
CA GLU A 347 -10.08 21.89 -1.43
C GLU A 347 -10.26 20.39 -1.25
N THR A 348 -9.19 19.63 -1.47
CA THR A 348 -9.13 18.18 -1.22
C THR A 348 -8.10 17.93 -0.13
N ARG A 349 -8.52 17.27 0.94
CA ARG A 349 -7.60 16.77 1.97
C ARG A 349 -7.61 15.25 1.96
N SER A 350 -6.40 14.69 1.99
CA SER A 350 -6.16 13.25 2.11
C SER A 350 -5.50 12.93 3.43
N LEU A 351 -6.00 11.90 4.13
CA LEU A 351 -5.42 11.41 5.38
C LEU A 351 -5.05 9.93 5.28
N ASP A 352 -3.84 9.63 5.71
CA ASP A 352 -3.47 8.28 6.09
C ASP A 352 -3.31 8.22 7.62
N LEU A 353 -4.33 7.66 8.29
CA LEU A 353 -4.37 7.63 9.75
C LEU A 353 -3.28 6.74 10.38
N ARG A 354 -2.54 5.95 9.58
CA ARG A 354 -1.35 5.23 10.03
C ARG A 354 -0.19 6.19 10.32
N HIS A 355 -0.17 7.32 9.63
CA HIS A 355 0.91 8.31 9.64
C HIS A 355 0.50 9.68 10.18
N TYR A 356 -0.80 9.96 10.23
CA TYR A 356 -1.34 11.21 10.73
C TYR A 356 -1.13 11.35 12.24
N GLN A 357 -0.66 12.53 12.69
CA GLN A 357 -0.28 12.80 14.08
C GLN A 357 -1.15 13.89 14.75
N GLY A 358 -2.19 14.37 14.07
CA GLY A 358 -2.91 15.59 14.46
C GLY A 358 -4.19 15.39 15.29
N GLY A 359 -4.45 14.18 15.80
CA GLY A 359 -5.64 13.95 16.63
C GLY A 359 -6.67 13.00 15.98
N SER A 360 -7.92 13.02 16.47
CA SER A 360 -8.95 12.10 15.98
C SER A 360 -9.51 12.54 14.62
N LEU A 361 -10.01 11.57 13.83
CA LEU A 361 -10.72 11.85 12.57
C LEU A 361 -11.96 12.71 12.82
N LYS A 362 -12.65 12.52 13.94
CA LYS A 362 -13.81 13.30 14.34
C LYS A 362 -13.46 14.78 14.52
N ASP A 363 -12.39 15.08 15.26
CA ASP A 363 -11.96 16.47 15.46
C ASP A 363 -11.51 17.10 14.14
N TYR A 364 -10.84 16.32 13.29
CA TYR A 364 -10.46 16.78 11.96
C TYR A 364 -11.66 17.16 11.09
N ILE A 365 -12.72 16.34 11.10
CA ILE A 365 -13.97 16.64 10.37
C ILE A 365 -14.64 17.88 10.94
N ALA A 366 -14.68 18.02 12.28
CA ALA A 366 -15.25 19.19 12.94
C ALA A 366 -14.56 20.50 12.52
N ASP A 367 -13.24 20.48 12.45
CA ASP A 367 -12.42 21.66 12.10
C ASP A 367 -12.47 21.97 10.60
N TYR A 368 -12.41 20.94 9.77
CA TYR A 368 -12.36 21.11 8.31
C TYR A 368 -13.74 21.32 7.70
N GLN A 369 -14.78 20.71 8.25
CA GLN A 369 -16.15 20.71 7.75
C GLN A 369 -16.25 20.36 6.26
N PRO A 370 -15.86 19.15 5.84
CA PRO A 370 -15.91 18.72 4.45
C PRO A 370 -17.37 18.51 3.99
N ASP A 371 -17.67 18.89 2.74
CA ASP A 371 -18.96 18.61 2.10
C ASP A 371 -19.08 17.11 1.73
N VAL A 372 -17.94 16.47 1.45
CA VAL A 372 -17.85 15.05 1.09
C VAL A 372 -16.74 14.39 1.89
N VAL A 373 -17.03 13.24 2.47
CA VAL A 373 -16.05 12.36 3.15
C VAL A 373 -16.04 11.00 2.47
N VAL A 374 -14.89 10.57 1.99
CA VAL A 374 -14.71 9.28 1.31
C VAL A 374 -13.70 8.43 2.08
N CYS A 375 -14.13 7.24 2.52
CA CYS A 375 -13.22 6.23 3.07
C CYS A 375 -12.90 5.20 1.98
N VAL A 376 -11.62 4.93 1.73
CA VAL A 376 -11.18 3.92 0.74
C VAL A 376 -10.35 2.87 1.45
N LEU A 377 -10.85 1.64 1.50
CA LEU A 377 -10.12 0.51 2.08
C LEU A 377 -10.24 -0.73 1.18
N ASN A 378 -9.17 -1.50 1.10
CA ASN A 378 -9.28 -2.83 0.53
C ASN A 378 -9.82 -3.84 1.57
N ASP A 379 -10.42 -4.93 1.13
CA ASP A 379 -11.14 -5.89 1.96
C ASP A 379 -10.26 -6.57 3.03
N SER A 380 -8.94 -6.58 2.88
CA SER A 380 -8.03 -7.09 3.91
C SER A 380 -7.92 -6.19 5.15
N PHE A 381 -8.42 -4.95 5.06
CA PHE A 381 -8.40 -3.96 6.15
C PHE A 381 -9.78 -3.62 6.73
N TYR A 382 -10.85 -4.23 6.26
CA TYR A 382 -12.21 -3.92 6.74
C TYR A 382 -12.40 -4.08 8.24
N TYR A 383 -11.69 -5.01 8.84
CA TYR A 383 -11.78 -5.34 10.27
C TYR A 383 -10.69 -4.71 11.13
N THR A 384 -9.81 -3.90 10.53
CA THR A 384 -8.81 -3.19 11.33
C THR A 384 -9.46 -2.10 12.19
N THR A 385 -9.00 -1.98 13.44
CA THR A 385 -9.46 -0.97 14.40
C THR A 385 -8.39 0.07 14.70
N THR A 386 -7.21 -0.08 14.10
CA THR A 386 -6.06 0.84 14.27
C THR A 386 -5.68 1.46 12.93
N GLY A 387 -4.88 2.51 12.94
CA GLY A 387 -4.48 3.25 11.74
C GLY A 387 -5.72 3.69 10.96
N ASN A 388 -5.83 3.35 9.68
CA ASN A 388 -6.97 3.74 8.84
C ASN A 388 -8.32 3.11 9.26
N GLY A 389 -8.31 2.21 10.23
CA GLY A 389 -9.50 1.69 10.88
C GLY A 389 -9.92 2.40 12.16
N ALA A 390 -9.11 3.31 12.70
CA ALA A 390 -9.43 4.09 13.90
C ALA A 390 -10.36 5.27 13.55
N VAL A 391 -11.53 4.96 13.02
CA VAL A 391 -12.45 5.96 12.44
C VAL A 391 -13.40 6.58 13.45
N TRP A 392 -13.64 5.92 14.56
CA TRP A 392 -14.55 6.37 15.60
C TRP A 392 -14.19 5.78 16.96
N GLU A 393 -13.98 6.62 17.94
CA GLU A 393 -13.85 6.22 19.34
C GLU A 393 -15.20 6.48 20.04
N GLU A 394 -15.76 5.47 20.67
CA GLU A 394 -16.92 5.68 21.57
C GLU A 394 -16.41 6.43 22.81
N PRO A 395 -17.15 7.43 23.29
CA PRO A 395 -16.77 8.23 24.46
C PRO A 395 -16.70 7.41 25.75
#